data_ee7d2b0991047090aef769eed88e7220
#
_entry.id   ee7d2b0991047090aef769eed88e7220
#
_cell.length_a   1.000
_cell.length_b   1.000
_cell.length_c   1.000
_cell.angle_alpha   90.00
_cell.angle_beta   90.00
_cell.angle_gamma   90.00
#
_symmetry.space_group_name_H-M   'P 1'
#
loop_
_entity.id
_entity.type
_entity.pdbx_description
1 polymer ?
#
loop_
_entity_poly.entity_id
_entity_poly.type
_entity_poly.pdbx_seq_one_letter_code
_entity_poly.pdbx_strand_id
1 'polypeptide(L)'
;MHRFFGRAVMAGGALLIAATAQAQSVGKSYKFGGDLGASMPLGDFGDAANAGYHIGGLFEYTPKSMPVSWRGEIAYNHNGLKDSGIDGLDGNFSMLNLVGNAVMPFGDKAASIRPYAIGGLGIYRVKASAEFDGVTASQSDTKFGLNAGGGMSFHLSGFETFVETRFNSVFTEGSKTNFMPFTFGFKF
;
A
#
# COMPACT_ATOMS: atom_id res chain seq x y z
N MET A 1 -29.44 -0.30 30.35
CA MET A 1 -30.10 0.67 29.44
C MET A 1 -29.07 1.70 28.97
N HIS A 2 -28.85 1.83 27.66
CA HIS A 2 -28.04 2.86 26.92
C HIS A 2 -26.55 2.88 27.10
N ARG A 3 -25.84 2.24 26.14
CA ARG A 3 -24.64 2.80 25.50
C ARG A 3 -24.33 2.05 24.19
N PHE A 4 -25.18 2.20 23.20
CA PHE A 4 -24.90 1.91 21.79
C PHE A 4 -25.09 3.21 21.02
N PHE A 5 -24.03 4.01 20.85
CA PHE A 5 -23.90 5.02 19.79
C PHE A 5 -22.45 5.49 19.75
N GLY A 6 -21.75 5.21 18.66
CA GLY A 6 -20.46 5.86 18.42
C GLY A 6 -19.42 5.10 17.59
N ARG A 7 -19.83 4.31 16.59
CA ARG A 7 -18.87 3.71 15.64
C ARG A 7 -19.41 3.67 14.21
N ALA A 8 -19.76 4.81 13.65
CA ALA A 8 -20.21 4.87 12.25
C ALA A 8 -20.05 6.27 11.62
N VAL A 9 -18.89 6.91 11.74
CA VAL A 9 -18.62 8.16 10.99
C VAL A 9 -17.12 8.25 10.67
N MET A 10 -16.55 7.36 9.93
CA MET A 10 -15.23 7.57 9.28
C MET A 10 -15.07 6.81 7.96
N ALA A 11 -16.13 6.35 7.34
CA ALA A 11 -16.07 5.69 6.03
C ALA A 11 -16.57 6.57 4.86
N GLY A 12 -16.96 7.81 5.11
CA GLY A 12 -17.59 8.68 4.12
C GLY A 12 -16.67 9.68 3.40
N GLY A 13 -15.42 9.84 3.84
CA GLY A 13 -14.55 10.92 3.34
C GLY A 13 -13.73 10.61 2.08
N ALA A 14 -13.51 9.36 1.76
CA ALA A 14 -12.61 8.97 0.66
C ALA A 14 -13.30 8.85 -0.72
N LEU A 15 -14.62 8.80 -0.78
CA LEU A 15 -15.38 8.61 -2.03
C LEU A 15 -15.76 9.90 -2.76
N LEU A 16 -15.59 11.06 -2.16
CA LEU A 16 -16.03 12.34 -2.76
C LEU A 16 -14.94 13.09 -3.54
N ILE A 17 -13.69 12.64 -3.54
CA ILE A 17 -12.61 13.26 -4.35
C ILE A 17 -12.57 12.69 -5.77
N ALA A 18 -13.19 11.55 -6.03
CA ALA A 18 -13.19 10.89 -7.34
C ALA A 18 -14.16 11.51 -8.37
N ALA A 19 -15.07 12.39 -7.96
CA ALA A 19 -16.15 12.85 -8.84
C ALA A 19 -15.84 14.08 -9.69
N THR A 20 -14.69 14.74 -9.54
CA THR A 20 -14.33 15.93 -10.32
C THR A 20 -13.09 15.78 -11.22
N ALA A 21 -12.47 14.61 -11.27
CA ALA A 21 -11.41 14.32 -12.22
C ALA A 21 -12.00 13.98 -13.60
N GLN A 22 -12.69 14.94 -14.22
CA GLN A 22 -13.15 14.82 -15.60
C GLN A 22 -11.96 14.65 -16.54
N ALA A 23 -11.82 13.41 -17.02
CA ALA A 23 -11.38 13.00 -18.33
C ALA A 23 -10.56 14.02 -19.15
N GLN A 24 -9.26 14.14 -18.89
CA GLN A 24 -8.27 14.57 -19.88
C GLN A 24 -6.86 14.07 -19.46
N SER A 25 -6.67 12.76 -19.37
CA SER A 25 -5.36 12.19 -19.01
C SER A 25 -4.45 11.90 -20.20
N VAL A 26 -4.90 12.16 -21.41
CA VAL A 26 -4.07 11.96 -22.61
C VAL A 26 -3.06 13.10 -22.72
N GLY A 27 -1.79 12.85 -22.36
CA GLY A 27 -0.69 13.79 -22.51
C GLY A 27 -0.26 14.54 -21.23
N LYS A 28 -0.88 14.30 -20.09
CA LYS A 28 -0.42 14.88 -18.82
C LYS A 28 0.87 14.20 -18.34
N SER A 29 1.81 14.99 -17.85
CA SER A 29 3.05 14.49 -17.25
C SER A 29 2.86 13.95 -15.82
N TYR A 30 1.69 14.08 -15.24
CA TYR A 30 1.35 13.64 -13.88
C TYR A 30 0.01 12.91 -13.84
N LYS A 31 -0.09 11.94 -12.95
CA LYS A 31 -1.31 11.17 -12.67
C LYS A 31 -1.50 11.06 -11.17
N PHE A 32 -2.75 11.02 -10.74
CA PHE A 32 -3.14 10.67 -9.36
C PHE A 32 -3.90 9.35 -9.39
N GLY A 33 -3.87 8.63 -8.32
CA GLY A 33 -4.57 7.36 -8.24
C GLY A 33 -4.65 6.80 -6.85
N GLY A 34 -5.19 5.59 -6.80
CA GLY A 34 -5.26 4.81 -5.57
C GLY A 34 -5.22 3.33 -5.87
N ASP A 35 -4.94 2.57 -4.85
CA ASP A 35 -4.88 1.11 -4.91
C ASP A 35 -5.41 0.47 -3.64
N LEU A 36 -5.77 -0.78 -3.78
CA LEU A 36 -6.19 -1.65 -2.69
C LEU A 36 -5.74 -3.09 -2.97
N GLY A 37 -5.61 -3.89 -1.95
CA GLY A 37 -5.16 -5.26 -2.13
C GLY A 37 -4.96 -6.05 -0.85
N ALA A 38 -4.25 -7.17 -0.99
CA ALA A 38 -3.85 -8.02 0.11
C ALA A 38 -2.41 -7.73 0.54
N SER A 39 -2.15 -7.68 1.84
CA SER A 39 -0.82 -7.60 2.43
C SER A 39 -0.41 -8.99 2.92
N MET A 40 0.69 -9.52 2.35
CA MET A 40 1.24 -10.86 2.68
C MET A 40 2.51 -10.69 3.50
N PRO A 41 2.50 -10.99 4.81
CA PRO A 41 3.70 -11.04 5.63
C PRO A 41 4.62 -12.19 5.18
N LEU A 42 5.94 -11.99 5.27
CA LEU A 42 6.96 -12.94 4.83
C LEU A 42 8.07 -13.13 5.88
N GLY A 43 8.71 -14.30 5.88
CA GLY A 43 9.77 -14.64 6.84
C GLY A 43 9.29 -14.54 8.28
N ASP A 44 10.12 -14.06 9.18
CA ASP A 44 9.80 -13.91 10.61
C ASP A 44 8.50 -13.12 10.86
N PHE A 45 8.21 -12.11 10.02
CA PHE A 45 6.95 -11.40 10.08
C PHE A 45 5.77 -12.30 9.67
N GLY A 46 5.98 -13.16 8.67
CA GLY A 46 5.01 -14.18 8.25
C GLY A 46 4.73 -15.23 9.31
N ASP A 47 5.68 -15.49 10.20
CA ASP A 47 5.48 -16.42 11.32
C ASP A 47 4.60 -15.80 12.43
N ALA A 48 4.62 -14.49 12.57
CA ALA A 48 3.90 -13.75 13.59
C ALA A 48 2.56 -13.18 13.14
N ALA A 49 2.37 -12.91 11.83
CA ALA A 49 1.21 -12.21 11.32
C ALA A 49 0.47 -12.98 10.21
N ASN A 50 -0.84 -12.82 10.17
CA ASN A 50 -1.70 -13.30 9.09
C ASN A 50 -1.68 -12.35 7.89
N ALA A 51 -2.11 -12.85 6.71
CA ALA A 51 -2.43 -11.99 5.59
C ALA A 51 -3.48 -10.94 6.01
N GLY A 52 -3.35 -9.75 5.43
CA GLY A 52 -4.19 -8.63 5.75
C GLY A 52 -4.59 -7.83 4.51
N TYR A 53 -4.94 -6.57 4.70
CA TYR A 53 -5.30 -5.67 3.60
C TYR A 53 -4.31 -4.53 3.44
N HIS A 54 -4.27 -4.02 2.22
CA HIS A 54 -3.52 -2.86 1.79
C HIS A 54 -4.47 -1.84 1.14
N ILE A 55 -4.27 -0.57 1.42
CA ILE A 55 -4.93 0.54 0.75
C ILE A 55 -3.94 1.69 0.59
N GLY A 56 -3.90 2.32 -0.58
CA GLY A 56 -2.96 3.39 -0.88
C GLY A 56 -3.52 4.48 -1.77
N GLY A 57 -2.83 5.62 -1.73
CA GLY A 57 -2.98 6.73 -2.65
C GLY A 57 -1.63 7.06 -3.28
N LEU A 58 -1.63 7.41 -4.55
CA LEU A 58 -0.41 7.64 -5.31
C LEU A 58 -0.48 8.91 -6.17
N PHE A 59 0.71 9.47 -6.37
CA PHE A 59 1.00 10.49 -7.36
C PHE A 59 2.16 10.02 -8.24
N GLU A 60 1.99 10.05 -9.57
CA GLU A 60 3.00 9.64 -10.52
C GLU A 60 3.32 10.78 -11.49
N TYR A 61 4.61 11.09 -11.64
CA TYR A 61 5.12 12.07 -12.57
C TYR A 61 6.00 11.41 -13.62
N THR A 62 5.68 11.62 -14.90
CA THR A 62 6.42 11.06 -16.05
C THR A 62 7.09 12.21 -16.81
N PRO A 63 8.40 12.42 -16.65
CA PRO A 63 9.15 13.41 -17.44
C PRO A 63 9.09 13.07 -18.93
N LYS A 64 8.90 14.07 -19.78
CA LYS A 64 8.87 13.86 -21.26
C LYS A 64 10.17 13.32 -21.82
N SER A 65 11.29 13.62 -21.15
CA SER A 65 12.66 13.29 -21.60
C SER A 65 13.17 11.94 -21.08
N MET A 66 12.44 11.28 -20.19
CA MET A 66 12.89 10.04 -19.54
C MET A 66 11.91 8.89 -19.78
N PRO A 67 12.40 7.65 -19.90
CA PRO A 67 11.53 6.48 -19.96
C PRO A 67 11.02 6.04 -18.58
N VAL A 68 11.44 6.71 -17.50
CA VAL A 68 11.16 6.38 -16.11
C VAL A 68 10.18 7.39 -15.53
N SER A 69 9.16 6.93 -14.82
CA SER A 69 8.26 7.75 -14.02
C SER A 69 8.68 7.72 -12.55
N TRP A 70 8.35 8.79 -11.83
CA TRP A 70 8.55 8.90 -10.39
C TRP A 70 7.19 8.82 -9.69
N ARG A 71 7.05 7.88 -8.76
CA ARG A 71 5.81 7.68 -8.01
C ARG A 71 6.02 7.91 -6.53
N GLY A 72 5.30 8.89 -5.96
CA GLY A 72 5.13 9.04 -4.52
C GLY A 72 3.87 8.31 -4.09
N GLU A 73 3.91 7.60 -2.96
CA GLU A 73 2.80 6.81 -2.46
C GLU A 73 2.69 6.91 -0.95
N ILE A 74 1.46 7.06 -0.46
CA ILE A 74 1.10 6.88 0.94
C ILE A 74 0.20 5.66 1.02
N ALA A 75 0.54 4.68 1.86
CA ALA A 75 -0.23 3.45 1.97
C ALA A 75 -0.35 2.95 3.40
N TYR A 76 -1.44 2.26 3.67
CA TYR A 76 -1.73 1.63 4.95
C TYR A 76 -1.89 0.12 4.75
N ASN A 77 -1.18 -0.65 5.56
CA ASN A 77 -1.27 -2.11 5.63
C ASN A 77 -1.73 -2.52 7.02
N HIS A 78 -2.60 -3.50 7.10
CA HIS A 78 -3.10 -4.04 8.35
C HIS A 78 -3.10 -5.56 8.30
N ASN A 79 -2.46 -6.20 9.28
CA ASN A 79 -2.30 -7.65 9.39
C ASN A 79 -2.66 -8.08 10.81
N GLY A 80 -3.51 -9.09 10.96
CA GLY A 80 -3.82 -9.68 12.27
C GLY A 80 -2.63 -10.47 12.82
N LEU A 81 -2.53 -10.58 14.14
CA LEU A 81 -1.60 -11.49 14.80
C LEU A 81 -2.02 -12.94 14.50
N LYS A 82 -1.06 -13.83 14.31
CA LYS A 82 -1.34 -15.27 14.27
C LYS A 82 -1.75 -15.76 15.66
N ASP A 83 -2.63 -16.75 15.66
CA ASP A 83 -3.02 -17.44 16.88
C ASP A 83 -1.78 -18.03 17.56
N SER A 84 -1.55 -17.59 18.79
CA SER A 84 -0.42 -18.01 19.61
C SER A 84 -0.78 -19.20 20.53
N GLY A 85 -2.02 -19.70 20.48
CA GLY A 85 -2.53 -20.75 21.37
C GLY A 85 -2.78 -20.26 22.81
N ILE A 86 -2.77 -18.94 23.01
CA ILE A 86 -3.11 -18.30 24.30
C ILE A 86 -4.53 -17.75 24.21
N ASP A 87 -5.46 -18.35 24.92
CA ASP A 87 -6.85 -17.89 24.95
C ASP A 87 -6.94 -16.44 25.44
N GLY A 88 -7.68 -15.60 24.69
CA GLY A 88 -7.88 -14.19 25.02
C GLY A 88 -6.75 -13.25 24.61
N LEU A 89 -5.73 -13.74 23.89
CA LEU A 89 -4.68 -12.87 23.30
C LEU A 89 -5.05 -12.53 21.84
N ASP A 90 -5.43 -11.29 21.60
CA ASP A 90 -5.66 -10.71 20.29
C ASP A 90 -4.59 -9.66 19.95
N GLY A 91 -4.32 -9.48 18.67
CA GLY A 91 -3.36 -8.46 18.26
C GLY A 91 -3.35 -8.18 16.77
N ASN A 92 -2.69 -7.09 16.41
CA ASN A 92 -2.53 -6.70 15.03
C ASN A 92 -1.26 -5.88 14.79
N PHE A 93 -0.83 -5.90 13.55
CA PHE A 93 0.23 -5.06 13.01
C PHE A 93 -0.36 -4.09 12.00
N SER A 94 -0.06 -2.81 12.14
CA SER A 94 -0.44 -1.77 11.21
C SER A 94 0.80 -1.03 10.73
N MET A 95 0.88 -0.77 9.42
CA MET A 95 2.00 -0.02 8.85
C MET A 95 1.48 1.11 7.98
N LEU A 96 1.88 2.33 8.29
CA LEU A 96 1.70 3.50 7.45
C LEU A 96 3.02 3.80 6.76
N ASN A 97 3.03 3.78 5.43
CA ASN A 97 4.24 4.02 4.63
C ASN A 97 4.10 5.29 3.79
N LEU A 98 5.23 5.98 3.67
CA LEU A 98 5.44 7.03 2.67
C LEU A 98 6.67 6.64 1.87
N VAL A 99 6.48 6.33 0.58
CA VAL A 99 7.54 5.80 -0.29
C VAL A 99 7.67 6.59 -1.59
N GLY A 100 8.90 6.70 -2.07
CA GLY A 100 9.22 7.23 -3.39
C GLY A 100 9.77 6.11 -4.26
N ASN A 101 9.23 5.95 -5.45
CA ASN A 101 9.54 4.86 -6.37
C ASN A 101 9.92 5.38 -7.76
N ALA A 102 10.83 4.68 -8.42
CA ALA A 102 11.03 4.74 -9.86
C ALA A 102 10.21 3.63 -10.54
N VAL A 103 9.45 3.99 -11.56
CA VAL A 103 8.62 3.06 -12.35
C VAL A 103 9.17 3.04 -13.76
N MET A 104 9.59 1.88 -14.23
CA MET A 104 10.16 1.67 -15.56
C MET A 104 9.24 0.76 -16.39
N PRO A 105 8.40 1.34 -17.27
CA PRO A 105 7.56 0.56 -18.16
C PRO A 105 8.36 -0.04 -19.31
N PHE A 106 7.93 -1.22 -19.77
CA PHE A 106 8.51 -1.94 -20.89
C PHE A 106 7.54 -2.01 -22.07
N GLY A 107 8.09 -2.26 -23.27
CA GLY A 107 7.31 -2.42 -24.50
C GLY A 107 6.88 -1.10 -25.14
N ASP A 108 5.98 -1.22 -26.10
CA ASP A 108 5.50 -0.08 -26.88
C ASP A 108 4.63 0.87 -26.03
N LYS A 109 4.85 2.18 -26.22
CA LYS A 109 4.07 3.22 -25.53
C LYS A 109 2.59 3.22 -25.92
N ALA A 110 2.27 2.72 -27.13
CA ALA A 110 0.92 2.63 -27.63
C ALA A 110 0.18 1.33 -27.23
N ALA A 111 0.88 0.38 -26.59
CA ALA A 111 0.27 -0.87 -26.17
C ALA A 111 -0.76 -0.64 -25.08
N SER A 112 -1.92 -1.29 -25.21
CA SER A 112 -3.00 -1.24 -24.21
C SER A 112 -2.61 -1.91 -22.88
N ILE A 113 -1.66 -2.85 -22.92
CA ILE A 113 -1.14 -3.56 -21.76
C ILE A 113 0.37 -3.35 -21.72
N ARG A 114 0.87 -2.84 -20.59
CA ARG A 114 2.31 -2.56 -20.42
C ARG A 114 2.83 -3.13 -19.11
N PRO A 115 3.75 -4.09 -19.16
CA PRO A 115 4.49 -4.51 -17.98
C PRO A 115 5.45 -3.38 -17.53
N TYR A 116 5.74 -3.35 -16.23
CA TYR A 116 6.71 -2.42 -15.66
C TYR A 116 7.45 -3.03 -14.47
N ALA A 117 8.67 -2.55 -14.22
CA ALA A 117 9.37 -2.73 -12.96
C ALA A 117 9.17 -1.48 -12.10
N ILE A 118 9.18 -1.68 -10.80
CA ILE A 118 9.09 -0.61 -9.81
C ILE A 118 10.07 -0.90 -8.69
N GLY A 119 10.71 0.15 -8.16
CA GLY A 119 11.58 0.03 -7.02
C GLY A 119 11.81 1.38 -6.36
N GLY A 120 12.03 1.36 -5.06
CA GLY A 120 12.17 2.60 -4.32
C GLY A 120 12.51 2.40 -2.85
N LEU A 121 12.34 3.50 -2.13
CA LEU A 121 12.69 3.60 -0.73
C LEU A 121 11.67 4.48 0.01
N GLY A 122 11.57 4.32 1.32
CA GLY A 122 10.64 5.13 2.10
C GLY A 122 10.77 4.93 3.59
N ILE A 123 9.87 5.59 4.29
CA ILE A 123 9.69 5.48 5.72
C ILE A 123 8.41 4.69 6.03
N TYR A 124 8.49 3.85 7.03
CA TYR A 124 7.43 2.93 7.45
C TYR A 124 7.21 3.12 8.95
N ARG A 125 6.03 3.60 9.33
CA ARG A 125 5.61 3.63 10.73
C ARG A 125 4.89 2.33 11.03
N VAL A 126 5.58 1.44 11.74
CA VAL A 126 5.06 0.14 12.19
C VAL A 126 4.45 0.32 13.56
N LYS A 127 3.23 -0.17 13.76
CA LYS A 127 2.56 -0.25 15.05
C LYS A 127 2.16 -1.70 15.29
N ALA A 128 2.63 -2.26 16.39
CA ALA A 128 2.16 -3.52 16.95
C ALA A 128 1.21 -3.23 18.11
N SER A 129 0.08 -3.91 18.15
CA SER A 129 -0.90 -3.82 19.24
C SER A 129 -1.25 -5.23 19.68
N ALA A 130 -1.27 -5.46 21.00
CA ALA A 130 -1.73 -6.69 21.60
C ALA A 130 -2.75 -6.37 22.69
N GLU A 131 -3.78 -7.19 22.79
CA GLU A 131 -4.82 -7.09 23.81
C GLU A 131 -4.92 -8.43 24.54
N PHE A 132 -4.85 -8.37 25.86
CA PHE A 132 -5.03 -9.53 26.72
C PHE A 132 -5.94 -9.15 27.88
N ASP A 133 -7.00 -9.90 28.09
CA ASP A 133 -8.00 -9.70 29.17
C ASP A 133 -8.50 -8.25 29.31
N GLY A 134 -8.76 -7.59 28.15
CA GLY A 134 -9.23 -6.21 28.10
C GLY A 134 -8.15 -5.13 28.31
N VAL A 135 -6.90 -5.53 28.50
CA VAL A 135 -5.73 -4.61 28.59
C VAL A 135 -5.04 -4.54 27.25
N THR A 136 -5.03 -3.35 26.64
CA THR A 136 -4.34 -3.11 25.35
C THR A 136 -2.97 -2.49 25.57
N ALA A 137 -1.93 -3.13 25.05
CA ALA A 137 -0.59 -2.56 24.92
C ALA A 137 -0.30 -2.28 23.43
N SER A 138 0.32 -1.13 23.12
CA SER A 138 0.73 -0.84 21.76
C SER A 138 2.06 -0.13 21.73
N GLN A 139 2.89 -0.48 20.76
CA GLN A 139 4.18 0.16 20.49
C GLN A 139 4.23 0.55 19.01
N SER A 140 4.80 1.72 18.72
CA SER A 140 4.99 2.17 17.34
C SER A 140 6.41 2.66 17.13
N ASP A 141 6.96 2.37 15.97
CA ASP A 141 8.31 2.78 15.61
C ASP A 141 8.33 3.21 14.13
N THR A 142 9.23 4.12 13.77
CA THR A 142 9.40 4.59 12.41
C THR A 142 10.75 4.14 11.87
N LYS A 143 10.71 3.38 10.81
CA LYS A 143 11.88 2.71 10.21
C LYS A 143 11.99 3.07 8.74
N PHE A 144 13.21 2.94 8.23
CA PHE A 144 13.51 3.03 6.81
C PHE A 144 13.30 1.67 6.13
N GLY A 145 12.94 1.68 4.85
CA GLY A 145 12.80 0.45 4.08
C GLY A 145 12.99 0.66 2.59
N LEU A 146 13.20 -0.46 1.91
CA LEU A 146 13.33 -0.55 0.46
C LEU A 146 12.22 -1.42 -0.09
N ASN A 147 11.86 -1.17 -1.36
CA ASN A 147 10.94 -2.03 -2.07
C ASN A 147 11.40 -2.26 -3.52
N ALA A 148 11.04 -3.42 -4.07
CA ALA A 148 11.23 -3.74 -5.48
C ALA A 148 10.14 -4.71 -5.94
N GLY A 149 9.68 -4.56 -7.18
CA GLY A 149 8.62 -5.40 -7.72
C GLY A 149 8.30 -5.11 -9.16
N GLY A 150 7.09 -5.47 -9.55
CA GLY A 150 6.61 -5.24 -10.90
C GLY A 150 5.10 -5.32 -10.98
N GLY A 151 4.60 -4.93 -12.13
CA GLY A 151 3.18 -4.93 -12.40
C GLY A 151 2.86 -4.86 -13.89
N MET A 152 1.58 -4.83 -14.16
CA MET A 152 1.03 -4.57 -15.49
C MET A 152 0.03 -3.44 -15.42
N SER A 153 0.16 -2.47 -16.30
CA SER A 153 -0.81 -1.40 -16.48
C SER A 153 -1.67 -1.65 -17.71
N PHE A 154 -2.94 -1.29 -17.61
CA PHE A 154 -3.96 -1.43 -18.63
C PHE A 154 -4.52 -0.05 -18.95
N HIS A 155 -4.25 0.43 -20.17
CA HIS A 155 -4.70 1.74 -20.61
C HIS A 155 -6.13 1.63 -21.13
N LEU A 156 -7.04 2.29 -20.44
CA LEU A 156 -8.46 2.39 -20.79
C LEU A 156 -8.78 3.82 -21.25
N SER A 157 -9.93 3.98 -21.90
CA SER A 157 -10.35 5.31 -22.34
C SER A 157 -10.61 6.22 -21.14
N GLY A 158 -9.68 7.15 -20.85
CA GLY A 158 -9.81 8.16 -19.80
C GLY A 158 -9.14 7.84 -18.48
N PHE A 159 -8.68 6.62 -18.23
CA PHE A 159 -7.95 6.22 -17.02
C PHE A 159 -7.06 4.99 -17.28
N GLU A 160 -6.18 4.71 -16.34
CA GLU A 160 -5.30 3.54 -16.36
C GLU A 160 -5.56 2.71 -15.11
N THR A 161 -5.72 1.39 -15.29
CA THR A 161 -5.71 0.45 -14.17
C THR A 161 -4.39 -0.28 -14.10
N PHE A 162 -4.05 -0.85 -12.96
CA PHE A 162 -2.85 -1.67 -12.82
C PHE A 162 -3.04 -2.79 -11.80
N VAL A 163 -2.27 -3.85 -11.98
CA VAL A 163 -2.01 -4.87 -10.96
C VAL A 163 -0.52 -4.86 -10.65
N GLU A 164 -0.18 -4.94 -9.37
CA GLU A 164 1.20 -4.76 -8.93
C GLU A 164 1.50 -5.64 -7.71
N THR A 165 2.73 -6.11 -7.62
CA THR A 165 3.27 -6.71 -6.40
C THR A 165 4.68 -6.21 -6.16
N ARG A 166 5.02 -5.96 -4.88
CA ARG A 166 6.34 -5.49 -4.45
C ARG A 166 6.80 -6.23 -3.21
N PHE A 167 8.02 -6.69 -3.22
CA PHE A 167 8.70 -7.10 -2.00
C PHE A 167 9.16 -5.86 -1.25
N ASN A 168 8.72 -5.71 0.00
CA ASN A 168 9.12 -4.63 0.91
C ASN A 168 9.98 -5.20 2.02
N SER A 169 11.10 -4.56 2.31
CA SER A 169 12.00 -4.89 3.41
C SER A 169 12.21 -3.66 4.29
N VAL A 170 11.67 -3.70 5.48
CA VAL A 170 11.75 -2.63 6.47
C VAL A 170 12.83 -2.99 7.48
N PHE A 171 13.82 -2.12 7.66
CA PHE A 171 14.97 -2.34 8.53
C PHE A 171 14.60 -2.00 9.97
N THR A 172 14.36 -3.04 10.78
CA THR A 172 14.13 -2.93 12.21
C THR A 172 15.40 -3.30 12.99
N GLU A 173 15.55 -2.84 14.22
CA GLU A 173 16.72 -3.15 15.03
C GLU A 173 16.79 -4.66 15.29
N GLY A 174 17.86 -5.30 14.79
CA GLY A 174 18.12 -6.73 14.96
C GLY A 174 17.30 -7.66 14.06
N SER A 175 16.34 -7.15 13.26
CA SER A 175 15.53 -7.98 12.36
C SER A 175 15.06 -7.19 11.13
N LYS A 176 14.34 -7.87 10.22
CA LYS A 176 13.71 -7.26 9.06
C LYS A 176 12.23 -7.63 9.02
N THR A 177 11.38 -6.63 8.85
CA THR A 177 9.97 -6.86 8.57
C THR A 177 9.77 -6.92 7.07
N ASN A 178 9.56 -8.10 6.53
CA ASN A 178 9.36 -8.32 5.10
C ASN A 178 7.90 -8.61 4.81
N PHE A 179 7.35 -7.97 3.78
CA PHE A 179 5.99 -8.23 3.32
C PHE A 179 5.83 -7.94 1.83
N MET A 180 4.81 -8.53 1.22
CA MET A 180 4.53 -8.41 -0.20
C MET A 180 3.04 -8.10 -0.41
N PRO A 181 2.66 -6.84 -0.68
CA PRO A 181 1.32 -6.50 -1.11
C PRO A 181 1.07 -6.96 -2.56
N PHE A 182 -0.13 -7.46 -2.80
CA PHE A 182 -0.71 -7.68 -4.12
C PHE A 182 -1.83 -6.68 -4.29
N THR A 183 -1.67 -5.74 -5.20
CA THR A 183 -2.55 -4.58 -5.34
C THR A 183 -3.21 -4.52 -6.71
N PHE A 184 -4.43 -4.01 -6.72
CA PHE A 184 -5.14 -3.51 -7.88
C PHE A 184 -5.38 -2.02 -7.68
N GLY A 185 -5.09 -1.22 -8.70
CA GLY A 185 -5.23 0.23 -8.60
C GLY A 185 -5.66 0.88 -9.90
N PHE A 186 -5.87 2.20 -9.81
CA PHE A 186 -6.24 3.05 -10.93
C PHE A 186 -5.53 4.41 -10.85
N LYS A 187 -5.33 5.03 -12.02
CA LYS A 187 -4.68 6.35 -12.19
C LYS A 187 -5.40 7.17 -13.26
N PHE A 188 -5.51 8.49 -13.07
CA PHE A 188 -6.02 9.49 -14.03
C PHE A 188 -5.10 10.67 -14.21
#